data_bb13509d02865482b68fac78a708ab64
#
_entry.id   bb13509d02865482b68fac78a708ab64
#
_cell.length_a   1.000
_cell.length_b   1.000
_cell.length_c   1.000
_cell.angle_alpha   90.00
_cell.angle_beta   90.00
_cell.angle_gamma   90.00
#
_symmetry.space_group_name_H-M   'P 1'
#
loop_
_entity.id
_entity.type
_entity.pdbx_description
1 polymer ?
#
loop_
_entity_poly.entity_id
_entity_poly.type
_entity_poly.pdbx_seq_one_letter_code
_entity_poly.pdbx_strand_id
1 'polypeptide(L)'
;SNVSSPAPAVDDLEAELFADDAVRLTWSQPDKTPGWPEVEGYYVYSIENGEYTKISELLSAGTTYYDIENLKTNTDFSFVVTSVCKVDGKENESTWSNIAEVTTAKKDYKVNYSVDNEDAADIKVRHLGNVEIKSGDEISESEIIKVKVTPKSELYKLVSMTLDNGGESMIFTPEADGTIECAFTLNGEANIQVSTERAVTSAQVTFTDTYTADGAVIGTVSATVGDAPLSAPGGTVTDDVTFAAVPKNGYGLKSWKITDADNNTVTIDAAGSDTYTLRLASKEYTVEAEFASLSEIGKQVKVNIPAEGGTIEITDANGDIIELNDNNSVYVPVDC
;
A
#
# COMPACT_ATOMS: atom_id res chain seq x y z
N SER A 1 35.75 -56.43 -41.91
CA SER A 1 35.12 -55.15 -41.57
C SER A 1 34.85 -55.20 -40.06
N ASN A 2 35.67 -54.53 -39.28
CA ASN A 2 35.38 -54.31 -37.87
C ASN A 2 34.21 -53.33 -37.75
N VAL A 3 33.03 -53.88 -37.53
CA VAL A 3 31.91 -53.07 -37.04
C VAL A 3 32.25 -52.77 -35.56
N SER A 4 32.66 -51.56 -35.26
CA SER A 4 32.81 -51.13 -33.87
C SER A 4 31.44 -51.23 -33.21
N SER A 5 31.30 -52.07 -32.17
CA SER A 5 30.06 -52.16 -31.41
C SER A 5 29.81 -50.79 -30.78
N PRO A 6 28.63 -50.19 -30.94
CA PRO A 6 28.32 -48.95 -30.28
C PRO A 6 28.32 -49.12 -28.77
N ALA A 7 28.57 -48.07 -28.01
CA ALA A 7 28.38 -48.10 -26.56
C ALA A 7 26.94 -48.48 -26.20
N PRO A 8 26.67 -49.24 -25.14
CA PRO A 8 25.31 -49.60 -24.76
C PRO A 8 24.58 -48.37 -24.24
N ALA A 9 23.38 -48.12 -24.76
CA ALA A 9 22.59 -46.91 -24.37
C ALA A 9 21.97 -47.08 -22.98
N VAL A 10 21.82 -46.00 -22.25
CA VAL A 10 20.96 -45.89 -21.08
C VAL A 10 19.50 -45.84 -21.55
N ASP A 11 18.60 -46.55 -20.89
CA ASP A 11 17.18 -46.63 -21.29
C ASP A 11 16.18 -46.37 -20.13
N ASP A 12 16.69 -46.04 -18.95
CA ASP A 12 15.93 -45.78 -17.73
C ASP A 12 16.26 -44.42 -17.08
N LEU A 13 16.57 -43.39 -17.91
CA LEU A 13 16.83 -42.06 -17.41
C LEU A 13 15.57 -41.45 -16.78
N GLU A 14 15.69 -41.02 -15.54
CA GLU A 14 14.66 -40.31 -14.79
C GLU A 14 15.16 -38.90 -14.40
N ALA A 15 14.23 -37.95 -14.27
CA ALA A 15 14.51 -36.61 -13.81
C ALA A 15 13.54 -36.24 -12.68
N GLU A 16 14.07 -35.86 -11.54
CA GLU A 16 13.28 -35.44 -10.37
C GLU A 16 13.78 -34.13 -9.80
N LEU A 17 12.85 -33.31 -9.28
CA LEU A 17 13.20 -32.13 -8.51
C LEU A 17 13.75 -32.54 -7.15
N PHE A 18 14.84 -31.89 -6.70
CA PHE A 18 15.30 -31.96 -5.33
C PHE A 18 15.36 -30.58 -4.65
N ALA A 19 15.16 -29.49 -5.44
CA ALA A 19 14.88 -28.13 -5.00
C ALA A 19 14.01 -27.44 -6.07
N ASP A 20 13.52 -26.24 -5.78
CA ASP A 20 12.63 -25.49 -6.70
C ASP A 20 13.27 -25.22 -8.07
N ASP A 21 14.59 -25.04 -8.08
CA ASP A 21 15.43 -24.71 -9.24
C ASP A 21 16.53 -25.75 -9.51
N ALA A 22 16.38 -26.95 -8.98
CA ALA A 22 17.39 -28.00 -9.11
C ALA A 22 16.78 -29.36 -9.41
N VAL A 23 17.40 -30.06 -10.37
CA VAL A 23 16.99 -31.36 -10.91
C VAL A 23 18.10 -32.37 -10.69
N ARG A 24 17.74 -33.56 -10.22
CA ARG A 24 18.58 -34.74 -10.24
C ARG A 24 18.17 -35.65 -11.36
N LEU A 25 19.10 -35.98 -12.25
CA LEU A 25 18.98 -37.03 -13.22
C LEU A 25 19.53 -38.32 -12.60
N THR A 26 18.82 -39.44 -12.77
CA THR A 26 19.25 -40.77 -12.32
C THR A 26 19.11 -41.80 -13.44
N TRP A 27 20.01 -42.74 -13.46
CA TRP A 27 19.99 -43.87 -14.42
C TRP A 27 20.71 -45.08 -13.85
N SER A 28 20.45 -46.22 -14.43
CA SER A 28 21.21 -47.45 -14.16
C SER A 28 22.37 -47.60 -15.14
N GLN A 29 23.43 -48.26 -14.71
CA GLN A 29 24.48 -48.69 -15.64
C GLN A 29 23.88 -49.66 -16.65
N PRO A 30 24.11 -49.46 -17.97
CA PRO A 30 23.64 -50.39 -18.98
C PRO A 30 24.19 -51.79 -18.76
N ASP A 31 23.36 -52.82 -19.04
CA ASP A 31 23.75 -54.21 -18.90
C ASP A 31 24.97 -54.53 -19.77
N LYS A 32 25.92 -55.33 -19.18
CA LYS A 32 27.07 -55.78 -19.92
C LYS A 32 26.63 -56.77 -21.00
N THR A 33 26.80 -56.39 -22.26
CA THR A 33 26.56 -57.25 -23.39
C THR A 33 27.88 -57.96 -23.73
N PRO A 34 27.91 -59.32 -23.77
CA PRO A 34 29.14 -60.04 -24.14
C PRO A 34 29.68 -59.62 -25.48
N GLY A 35 30.97 -59.27 -25.50
CA GLY A 35 31.65 -58.81 -26.74
C GLY A 35 31.55 -57.30 -27.01
N TRP A 36 30.87 -56.57 -26.19
CA TRP A 36 30.84 -55.12 -26.26
C TRP A 36 31.91 -54.46 -25.36
N PRO A 37 32.46 -53.31 -25.73
CA PRO A 37 33.40 -52.57 -24.88
C PRO A 37 32.74 -52.17 -23.56
N GLU A 38 33.54 -52.10 -22.51
CA GLU A 38 33.07 -51.62 -21.22
C GLU A 38 32.76 -50.09 -21.26
N VAL A 39 31.70 -49.68 -20.51
CA VAL A 39 31.39 -48.25 -20.34
C VAL A 39 32.47 -47.60 -19.50
N GLU A 40 33.08 -46.54 -20.00
CA GLU A 40 34.10 -45.73 -19.31
C GLU A 40 33.50 -44.49 -18.67
N GLY A 41 32.31 -44.04 -19.11
CA GLY A 41 31.68 -42.86 -18.55
C GLY A 41 30.37 -42.51 -19.25
N TYR A 42 29.88 -41.29 -18.91
CA TYR A 42 28.63 -40.75 -19.41
C TYR A 42 28.78 -39.28 -19.75
N TYR A 43 27.99 -38.81 -20.73
CA TYR A 43 27.72 -37.40 -20.96
C TYR A 43 26.24 -37.10 -20.79
N VAL A 44 25.94 -35.93 -20.21
CA VAL A 44 24.60 -35.41 -20.04
C VAL A 44 24.38 -34.29 -21.01
N TYR A 45 23.18 -34.25 -21.60
CA TYR A 45 22.75 -33.22 -22.54
C TYR A 45 21.41 -32.66 -22.13
N SER A 46 21.23 -31.34 -22.31
CA SER A 46 19.94 -30.70 -22.32
C SER A 46 19.38 -30.66 -23.74
N ILE A 47 18.06 -30.62 -23.86
CA ILE A 47 17.36 -30.45 -25.13
C ILE A 47 16.59 -29.15 -25.08
N GLU A 48 16.88 -28.24 -25.98
CA GLU A 48 16.13 -26.97 -26.13
C GLU A 48 15.80 -26.75 -27.61
N ASN A 49 14.52 -26.55 -27.93
CA ASN A 49 14.04 -26.38 -29.31
C ASN A 49 14.48 -27.49 -30.30
N GLY A 50 14.68 -28.72 -29.81
CA GLY A 50 15.15 -29.85 -30.58
C GLY A 50 16.66 -29.90 -30.78
N GLU A 51 17.41 -28.97 -30.20
CA GLU A 51 18.87 -28.98 -30.20
C GLU A 51 19.42 -29.64 -28.91
N TYR A 52 20.45 -30.45 -29.06
CA TYR A 52 21.08 -31.18 -27.96
C TYR A 52 22.39 -30.51 -27.57
N THR A 53 22.46 -30.00 -26.36
CA THR A 53 23.63 -29.31 -25.82
C THR A 53 24.27 -30.14 -24.72
N LYS A 54 25.57 -30.49 -24.87
CA LYS A 54 26.33 -31.18 -23.83
C LYS A 54 26.52 -30.25 -22.62
N ILE A 55 26.06 -30.69 -21.43
CA ILE A 55 26.08 -29.91 -20.20
C ILE A 55 26.99 -30.50 -19.10
N SER A 56 27.59 -31.65 -19.34
CA SER A 56 28.56 -32.26 -18.43
C SER A 56 29.92 -32.47 -19.07
N GLU A 57 30.96 -32.52 -18.28
CA GLU A 57 32.21 -33.18 -18.64
C GLU A 57 31.99 -34.68 -18.64
N LEU A 58 33.02 -35.49 -19.04
CA LEU A 58 32.94 -36.92 -18.99
C LEU A 58 32.81 -37.39 -17.53
N LEU A 59 31.64 -37.93 -17.19
CA LEU A 59 31.39 -38.53 -15.89
C LEU A 59 32.01 -39.94 -15.83
N SER A 60 32.37 -40.40 -14.63
CA SER A 60 32.99 -41.74 -14.46
C SER A 60 32.00 -42.87 -14.74
N ALA A 61 32.52 -44.06 -15.06
CA ALA A 61 31.71 -45.28 -15.35
C ALA A 61 30.76 -45.69 -14.21
N GLY A 62 31.13 -45.36 -12.97
CA GLY A 62 30.28 -45.68 -11.79
C GLY A 62 29.23 -44.63 -11.47
N THR A 63 29.14 -43.56 -12.24
CA THR A 63 28.16 -42.47 -12.02
C THR A 63 26.77 -42.94 -12.44
N THR A 64 25.79 -42.79 -11.55
CA THR A 64 24.38 -43.13 -11.77
C THR A 64 23.44 -41.94 -11.52
N TYR A 65 23.97 -40.76 -11.29
CA TYR A 65 23.20 -39.51 -11.14
C TYR A 65 24.01 -38.31 -11.58
N TYR A 66 23.30 -37.21 -11.89
CA TYR A 66 23.87 -35.90 -12.16
C TYR A 66 22.93 -34.82 -11.68
N ASP A 67 23.45 -33.86 -10.88
CA ASP A 67 22.70 -32.75 -10.35
C ASP A 67 22.88 -31.51 -11.22
N ILE A 68 21.78 -30.83 -11.51
CA ILE A 68 21.73 -29.61 -12.29
C ILE A 68 21.05 -28.56 -11.40
N GLU A 69 21.78 -27.50 -11.05
CA GLU A 69 21.33 -26.46 -10.14
C GLU A 69 21.20 -25.12 -10.86
N ASN A 70 20.51 -24.16 -10.22
CA ASN A 70 20.29 -22.80 -10.72
C ASN A 70 19.52 -22.76 -12.05
N LEU A 71 18.63 -23.72 -12.23
CA LEU A 71 17.70 -23.71 -13.36
C LEU A 71 16.66 -22.61 -13.18
N LYS A 72 16.14 -22.09 -14.29
CA LYS A 72 15.01 -21.18 -14.26
C LYS A 72 13.79 -21.89 -13.65
N THR A 73 13.15 -21.27 -12.66
CA THR A 73 11.93 -21.78 -12.03
C THR A 73 10.74 -21.77 -12.99
N ASN A 74 9.70 -22.56 -12.70
CA ASN A 74 8.47 -22.67 -13.49
C ASN A 74 8.74 -22.87 -15.00
N THR A 75 9.70 -23.75 -15.33
CA THR A 75 10.18 -23.97 -16.69
C THR A 75 10.31 -25.48 -16.97
N ASP A 76 9.91 -25.90 -18.15
CA ASP A 76 10.05 -27.28 -18.62
C ASP A 76 11.47 -27.52 -19.14
N PHE A 77 12.06 -28.58 -18.70
CA PHE A 77 13.38 -29.05 -19.13
C PHE A 77 13.31 -30.48 -19.62
N SER A 78 14.14 -30.79 -20.61
CA SER A 78 14.28 -32.14 -21.17
C SER A 78 15.77 -32.51 -21.24
N PHE A 79 16.10 -33.73 -20.87
CA PHE A 79 17.47 -34.23 -20.78
C PHE A 79 17.60 -35.60 -21.41
N VAL A 80 18.81 -35.89 -21.88
CA VAL A 80 19.24 -37.25 -22.29
C VAL A 80 20.66 -37.50 -21.80
N VAL A 81 21.02 -38.77 -21.72
CA VAL A 81 22.35 -39.26 -21.35
C VAL A 81 22.87 -40.18 -22.45
N THR A 82 24.17 -40.12 -22.70
CA THR A 82 24.89 -41.14 -23.50
C THR A 82 25.90 -41.83 -22.63
N SER A 83 26.09 -43.12 -22.84
CA SER A 83 27.27 -43.84 -22.34
C SER A 83 28.45 -43.70 -23.29
N VAL A 84 29.64 -43.80 -22.75
CA VAL A 84 30.90 -43.67 -23.50
C VAL A 84 31.74 -44.91 -23.31
N CYS A 85 32.25 -45.49 -24.37
CA CYS A 85 33.26 -46.54 -24.36
C CYS A 85 34.46 -46.14 -25.22
N LYS A 86 35.61 -46.79 -25.04
CA LYS A 86 36.75 -46.63 -25.95
C LYS A 86 36.95 -47.87 -26.83
N VAL A 87 37.08 -47.59 -28.13
CA VAL A 87 37.47 -48.60 -29.11
C VAL A 87 38.69 -48.05 -29.86
N ASP A 88 39.78 -48.85 -29.87
CA ASP A 88 41.06 -48.44 -30.48
C ASP A 88 41.55 -47.05 -29.99
N GLY A 89 41.32 -46.77 -28.71
CA GLY A 89 41.72 -45.48 -28.07
C GLY A 89 40.86 -44.28 -28.41
N LYS A 90 39.77 -44.44 -29.18
CA LYS A 90 38.82 -43.40 -29.54
C LYS A 90 37.54 -43.51 -28.69
N GLU A 91 37.04 -42.41 -28.24
CA GLU A 91 35.73 -42.34 -27.59
C GLU A 91 34.61 -42.58 -28.58
N ASN A 92 33.65 -43.42 -28.20
CA ASN A 92 32.43 -43.69 -28.94
C ASN A 92 31.26 -43.53 -27.97
N GLU A 93 30.32 -42.61 -28.30
CA GLU A 93 29.10 -42.44 -27.56
C GLU A 93 28.02 -43.43 -28.04
N SER A 94 27.12 -43.79 -27.14
CA SER A 94 25.91 -44.55 -27.46
C SER A 94 24.91 -43.68 -28.23
N THR A 95 23.82 -44.25 -28.66
CA THR A 95 22.59 -43.51 -28.96
C THR A 95 22.05 -42.84 -27.71
N TRP A 96 21.17 -41.91 -27.90
CA TRP A 96 20.51 -41.22 -26.79
C TRP A 96 19.74 -42.18 -25.89
N SER A 97 19.67 -41.89 -24.59
CA SER A 97 18.72 -42.49 -23.68
C SER A 97 17.27 -42.17 -24.07
N ASN A 98 16.29 -42.68 -23.30
CA ASN A 98 14.97 -42.02 -23.26
C ASN A 98 15.10 -40.59 -22.83
N ILE A 99 14.17 -39.75 -23.29
CA ILE A 99 14.06 -38.34 -22.85
C ILE A 99 13.45 -38.33 -21.45
N ALA A 100 14.13 -37.69 -20.50
CA ALA A 100 13.59 -37.39 -19.18
C ALA A 100 13.14 -35.92 -19.15
N GLU A 101 11.87 -35.71 -18.82
CA GLU A 101 11.25 -34.39 -18.76
C GLU A 101 10.91 -34.02 -17.31
N VAL A 102 11.09 -32.75 -16.96
CA VAL A 102 10.78 -32.24 -15.63
C VAL A 102 10.44 -30.77 -15.72
N THR A 103 9.45 -30.31 -14.94
CA THR A 103 9.12 -28.92 -14.78
C THR A 103 9.65 -28.45 -13.42
N THR A 104 10.47 -27.39 -13.41
CA THR A 104 10.94 -26.77 -12.16
C THR A 104 9.78 -26.13 -11.38
N ALA A 105 9.91 -26.13 -10.05
CA ALA A 105 8.84 -25.63 -9.18
C ALA A 105 8.60 -24.13 -9.37
N LYS A 106 7.36 -23.69 -9.07
CA LYS A 106 7.06 -22.28 -8.88
C LYS A 106 7.69 -21.81 -7.58
N LYS A 107 8.23 -20.61 -7.59
CA LYS A 107 8.77 -19.93 -6.42
C LYS A 107 7.75 -18.93 -5.87
N ASP A 108 7.70 -18.80 -4.56
CA ASP A 108 6.88 -17.78 -3.93
C ASP A 108 7.70 -16.50 -3.70
N TYR A 109 7.09 -15.34 -3.95
CA TYR A 109 7.71 -14.04 -3.79
C TYR A 109 6.85 -13.14 -2.93
N LYS A 110 7.49 -12.30 -2.11
CA LYS A 110 6.79 -11.30 -1.32
C LYS A 110 6.27 -10.18 -2.20
N VAL A 111 5.03 -9.77 -1.90
CA VAL A 111 4.40 -8.59 -2.48
C VAL A 111 4.27 -7.54 -1.39
N ASN A 112 5.14 -6.52 -1.43
CA ASN A 112 5.18 -5.43 -0.48
C ASN A 112 4.53 -4.19 -1.10
N TYR A 113 3.78 -3.45 -0.30
CA TYR A 113 3.22 -2.18 -0.74
C TYR A 113 3.08 -1.19 0.40
N SER A 114 3.19 0.09 0.06
CA SER A 114 3.04 1.20 1.00
C SER A 114 2.54 2.46 0.30
N VAL A 115 1.96 3.34 1.10
CA VAL A 115 1.59 4.71 0.73
C VAL A 115 2.39 5.65 1.61
N ASP A 116 2.99 6.70 1.07
CA ASP A 116 3.82 7.67 1.83
C ASP A 116 2.99 8.42 2.89
N ASN A 117 1.69 8.57 2.66
CA ASN A 117 0.74 9.13 3.62
C ASN A 117 -0.53 8.28 3.64
N GLU A 118 -0.70 7.50 4.70
CA GLU A 118 -1.83 6.59 4.86
C GLU A 118 -3.20 7.30 4.91
N ASP A 119 -3.25 8.58 5.29
CA ASP A 119 -4.48 9.38 5.27
C ASP A 119 -4.85 9.87 3.86
N ALA A 120 -3.92 9.81 2.91
CA ALA A 120 -4.11 10.36 1.57
C ALA A 120 -4.73 9.39 0.58
N ALA A 121 -4.41 8.09 0.65
CA ALA A 121 -4.87 7.11 -0.33
C ALA A 121 -5.10 5.73 0.26
N ASP A 122 -6.03 5.00 -0.37
CA ASP A 122 -6.22 3.57 -0.20
C ASP A 122 -5.51 2.82 -1.33
N ILE A 123 -4.76 1.78 -0.97
CA ILE A 123 -4.19 0.83 -1.90
C ILE A 123 -4.84 -0.54 -1.72
N LYS A 124 -5.31 -1.14 -2.81
CA LYS A 124 -5.85 -2.50 -2.84
C LYS A 124 -5.04 -3.35 -3.80
N VAL A 125 -4.47 -4.42 -3.28
CA VAL A 125 -3.67 -5.37 -4.05
C VAL A 125 -4.38 -6.72 -4.00
N ARG A 126 -4.53 -7.36 -5.16
CA ARG A 126 -5.26 -8.62 -5.31
C ARG A 126 -4.59 -9.53 -6.33
N HIS A 127 -4.74 -10.84 -6.16
CA HIS A 127 -4.31 -11.82 -7.15
C HIS A 127 -5.53 -12.54 -7.77
N LEU A 128 -5.27 -13.52 -8.63
CA LEU A 128 -6.29 -14.28 -9.36
C LEU A 128 -7.44 -14.74 -8.43
N GLY A 129 -8.69 -14.59 -8.90
CA GLY A 129 -9.87 -14.86 -8.07
C GLY A 129 -10.31 -13.69 -7.18
N ASN A 130 -9.69 -12.52 -7.32
CA ASN A 130 -10.00 -11.30 -6.58
C ASN A 130 -9.72 -11.39 -5.07
N VAL A 131 -8.78 -12.26 -4.68
CA VAL A 131 -8.33 -12.44 -3.30
C VAL A 131 -7.40 -11.28 -2.93
N GLU A 132 -7.67 -10.65 -1.79
CA GLU A 132 -6.88 -9.52 -1.29
C GLU A 132 -5.54 -10.02 -0.73
N ILE A 133 -4.47 -9.32 -1.09
CA ILE A 133 -3.10 -9.54 -0.62
C ILE A 133 -2.78 -8.47 0.43
N LYS A 134 -2.23 -8.88 1.56
CA LYS A 134 -1.64 -7.96 2.53
C LYS A 134 -0.18 -7.70 2.19
N SER A 135 0.33 -6.51 2.52
CA SER A 135 1.74 -6.20 2.33
C SER A 135 2.62 -7.19 3.10
N GLY A 136 3.54 -7.83 2.38
CA GLY A 136 4.41 -8.89 2.89
C GLY A 136 3.93 -10.32 2.68
N ASP A 137 2.72 -10.53 2.12
CA ASP A 137 2.25 -11.88 1.76
C ASP A 137 3.11 -12.48 0.64
N GLU A 138 3.29 -13.79 0.69
CA GLU A 138 4.01 -14.57 -0.32
C GLU A 138 3.02 -15.12 -1.35
N ILE A 139 3.28 -14.86 -2.62
CA ILE A 139 2.42 -15.24 -3.76
C ILE A 139 3.27 -15.99 -4.77
N SER A 140 2.70 -17.02 -5.39
CA SER A 140 3.41 -17.85 -6.33
C SER A 140 3.78 -17.13 -7.62
N GLU A 141 4.95 -17.43 -8.13
CA GLU A 141 5.47 -16.95 -9.41
C GLU A 141 4.45 -17.11 -10.54
N SER A 142 4.45 -16.15 -11.45
CA SER A 142 3.53 -16.09 -12.61
C SER A 142 2.05 -15.82 -12.28
N GLU A 143 1.70 -15.56 -11.01
CA GLU A 143 0.38 -15.04 -10.66
C GLU A 143 0.20 -13.62 -11.20
N ILE A 144 -1.04 -13.29 -11.61
CA ILE A 144 -1.40 -11.93 -12.03
C ILE A 144 -1.81 -11.13 -10.80
N ILE A 145 -1.06 -10.08 -10.51
CA ILE A 145 -1.34 -9.13 -9.44
C ILE A 145 -2.05 -7.91 -10.02
N LYS A 146 -3.15 -7.50 -9.38
CA LYS A 146 -3.90 -6.29 -9.71
C LYS A 146 -3.76 -5.29 -8.57
N VAL A 147 -3.44 -4.07 -8.93
CA VAL A 147 -3.29 -2.96 -7.99
C VAL A 147 -4.28 -1.86 -8.37
N LYS A 148 -4.97 -1.35 -7.36
CA LYS A 148 -5.80 -0.15 -7.47
C LYS A 148 -5.49 0.78 -6.32
N VAL A 149 -5.18 2.04 -6.65
CA VAL A 149 -4.95 3.12 -5.70
C VAL A 149 -6.00 4.19 -5.91
N THR A 150 -6.61 4.63 -4.81
CA THR A 150 -7.69 5.62 -4.83
C THR A 150 -7.42 6.69 -3.77
N PRO A 151 -7.50 7.99 -4.08
CA PRO A 151 -7.46 9.04 -3.07
C PRO A 151 -8.59 8.86 -2.05
N LYS A 152 -8.31 9.03 -0.75
CA LYS A 152 -9.32 8.94 0.32
C LYS A 152 -10.21 10.16 0.40
N SER A 153 -9.75 11.31 -0.08
CA SER A 153 -10.49 12.56 -0.06
C SER A 153 -9.96 13.53 -1.12
N GLU A 154 -10.69 14.63 -1.34
CA GLU A 154 -10.26 15.71 -2.22
C GLU A 154 -9.08 16.54 -1.64
N LEU A 155 -8.70 16.31 -0.38
CA LEU A 155 -7.54 16.95 0.25
C LEU A 155 -6.20 16.54 -0.36
N TYR A 156 -6.15 15.36 -0.93
CA TYR A 156 -4.95 14.75 -1.46
C TYR A 156 -5.14 14.27 -2.89
N LYS A 157 -4.05 14.23 -3.64
CA LYS A 157 -3.99 13.60 -4.96
C LYS A 157 -2.80 12.65 -5.04
N LEU A 158 -2.93 11.65 -5.90
CA LEU A 158 -1.83 10.76 -6.23
C LEU A 158 -0.84 11.50 -7.14
N VAL A 159 0.45 11.30 -6.89
CA VAL A 159 1.54 11.79 -7.74
C VAL A 159 2.01 10.69 -8.67
N SER A 160 2.34 9.53 -8.11
CA SER A 160 2.82 8.38 -8.84
C SER A 160 2.71 7.10 -8.01
N MET A 161 2.82 5.98 -8.68
CA MET A 161 3.07 4.69 -8.07
C MET A 161 4.29 4.06 -8.75
N THR A 162 5.29 3.67 -8.00
CA THR A 162 6.42 2.89 -8.48
C THR A 162 6.19 1.42 -8.17
N LEU A 163 6.47 0.56 -9.13
CA LEU A 163 6.46 -0.89 -9.00
C LEU A 163 7.83 -1.43 -9.39
N ASP A 164 8.50 -2.09 -8.47
CA ASP A 164 9.63 -2.97 -8.76
C ASP A 164 9.12 -4.41 -8.73
N ASN A 165 9.39 -5.18 -9.77
CA ASN A 165 8.95 -6.57 -9.93
C ASN A 165 10.12 -7.42 -10.43
N GLY A 166 10.86 -8.03 -9.48
CA GLY A 166 12.02 -8.83 -9.81
C GLY A 166 13.18 -8.05 -10.45
N GLY A 167 13.34 -6.77 -10.06
CA GLY A 167 14.38 -5.87 -10.57
C GLY A 167 13.99 -5.05 -11.80
N GLU A 168 12.78 -5.26 -12.34
CA GLU A 168 12.19 -4.38 -13.36
C GLU A 168 11.36 -3.30 -12.67
N SER A 169 11.71 -2.03 -12.88
CA SER A 169 11.02 -0.89 -12.27
C SER A 169 10.12 -0.18 -13.28
N MET A 170 8.88 0.08 -12.86
CA MET A 170 7.85 0.78 -13.65
C MET A 170 7.26 1.92 -12.82
N ILE A 171 6.87 3.01 -13.50
CA ILE A 171 6.21 4.16 -12.88
C ILE A 171 4.84 4.36 -13.53
N PHE A 172 3.82 4.46 -12.69
CA PHE A 172 2.44 4.75 -13.09
C PHE A 172 2.04 6.13 -12.58
N THR A 173 1.31 6.86 -13.40
CA THR A 173 0.74 8.17 -13.07
C THR A 173 -0.78 8.08 -12.99
N PRO A 174 -1.44 8.97 -12.23
CA PRO A 174 -2.89 8.95 -12.11
C PRO A 174 -3.61 9.10 -13.45
N GLU A 175 -4.73 8.39 -13.59
CA GLU A 175 -5.67 8.53 -14.67
C GLU A 175 -6.51 9.82 -14.52
N ALA A 176 -7.41 10.10 -15.48
CA ALA A 176 -8.24 11.30 -15.48
C ALA A 176 -9.20 11.39 -14.27
N ASP A 177 -9.57 10.25 -13.68
CA ASP A 177 -10.39 10.17 -12.47
C ASP A 177 -9.58 10.26 -11.17
N GLY A 178 -8.26 10.46 -11.26
CA GLY A 178 -7.34 10.58 -10.13
C GLY A 178 -6.91 9.24 -9.52
N THR A 179 -7.31 8.10 -10.08
CA THR A 179 -6.91 6.77 -9.60
C THR A 179 -5.66 6.26 -10.33
N ILE A 180 -4.99 5.25 -9.78
CA ILE A 180 -3.95 4.49 -10.47
C ILE A 180 -4.39 3.03 -10.46
N GLU A 181 -4.46 2.41 -11.65
CA GLU A 181 -4.72 0.98 -11.78
C GLU A 181 -3.64 0.31 -12.64
N CYS A 182 -3.19 -0.87 -12.24
CA CYS A 182 -2.34 -1.69 -13.07
C CYS A 182 -2.55 -3.18 -12.79
N ALA A 183 -2.08 -3.99 -13.72
CA ALA A 183 -1.93 -5.43 -13.53
C ALA A 183 -0.56 -5.86 -14.07
N PHE A 184 0.09 -6.79 -13.37
CA PHE A 184 1.38 -7.33 -13.76
C PHE A 184 1.49 -8.81 -13.39
N THR A 185 2.36 -9.53 -14.09
CA THR A 185 2.71 -10.91 -13.75
C THR A 185 3.87 -10.91 -12.75
N LEU A 186 3.73 -11.61 -11.64
CA LEU A 186 4.75 -11.69 -10.60
C LEU A 186 5.95 -12.50 -11.09
N ASN A 187 7.10 -11.87 -11.26
CA ASN A 187 8.34 -12.48 -11.77
C ASN A 187 9.50 -12.45 -10.75
N GLY A 188 9.25 -11.93 -9.57
CA GLY A 188 10.21 -11.78 -8.48
C GLY A 188 9.56 -11.04 -7.32
N GLU A 189 10.34 -10.70 -6.29
CA GLU A 189 9.82 -9.85 -5.20
C GLU A 189 9.26 -8.54 -5.76
N ALA A 190 8.01 -8.21 -5.39
CA ALA A 190 7.36 -7.00 -5.83
C ALA A 190 7.33 -5.95 -4.70
N ASN A 191 7.76 -4.73 -5.02
CA ASN A 191 7.72 -3.58 -4.13
C ASN A 191 6.94 -2.45 -4.79
N ILE A 192 5.80 -2.08 -4.19
CA ILE A 192 4.89 -1.06 -4.69
C ILE A 192 4.90 0.12 -3.74
N GLN A 193 5.24 1.30 -4.22
CA GLN A 193 5.29 2.53 -3.43
C GLN A 193 4.42 3.60 -4.08
N VAL A 194 3.48 4.14 -3.31
CA VAL A 194 2.59 5.21 -3.75
C VAL A 194 3.03 6.53 -3.15
N SER A 195 3.15 7.54 -4.00
CA SER A 195 3.47 8.92 -3.62
C SER A 195 2.25 9.81 -3.78
N THR A 196 2.00 10.63 -2.77
CA THR A 196 0.84 11.50 -2.66
C THR A 196 1.27 12.93 -2.37
N GLU A 197 0.42 13.89 -2.66
CA GLU A 197 0.61 15.27 -2.25
C GLU A 197 -0.74 15.94 -1.94
N ARG A 198 -0.70 17.10 -1.27
CA ARG A 198 -1.93 17.88 -1.08
C ARG A 198 -2.47 18.36 -2.42
N ALA A 199 -3.79 18.27 -2.62
CA ALA A 199 -4.46 18.75 -3.82
C ALA A 199 -4.41 20.28 -3.91
N VAL A 200 -4.48 20.96 -2.76
CA VAL A 200 -4.37 22.40 -2.62
C VAL A 200 -3.19 22.75 -1.72
N THR A 201 -2.22 23.46 -2.27
CA THR A 201 -0.98 23.85 -1.56
C THR A 201 -1.05 25.24 -0.95
N SER A 202 -2.07 26.04 -1.29
CA SER A 202 -2.33 27.34 -0.68
C SER A 202 -3.79 27.76 -0.90
N ALA A 203 -4.36 28.48 0.07
CA ALA A 203 -5.71 29.02 0.01
C ALA A 203 -5.75 30.44 0.57
N GLN A 204 -6.68 31.26 0.05
CA GLN A 204 -7.06 32.52 0.66
C GLN A 204 -8.15 32.25 1.71
N VAL A 205 -7.89 32.54 2.95
CA VAL A 205 -8.83 32.34 4.05
C VAL A 205 -9.23 33.68 4.62
N THR A 206 -10.53 33.94 4.71
CA THR A 206 -11.09 35.14 5.31
C THR A 206 -11.98 34.80 6.51
N PHE A 207 -11.93 35.59 7.55
CA PHE A 207 -12.79 35.50 8.74
C PHE A 207 -12.92 36.82 9.43
N THR A 208 -13.99 37.01 10.17
CA THR A 208 -14.26 38.25 10.92
C THR A 208 -14.99 37.95 12.23
N ASP A 209 -14.93 38.89 13.16
CA ASP A 209 -15.78 38.86 14.36
C ASP A 209 -17.25 38.92 13.98
N THR A 210 -18.10 38.34 14.79
CA THR A 210 -19.56 38.37 14.59
C THR A 210 -20.19 39.52 15.35
N TYR A 211 -21.06 40.25 14.65
CA TYR A 211 -21.75 41.43 15.15
C TYR A 211 -23.27 41.22 15.17
N THR A 212 -23.93 41.87 16.08
CA THR A 212 -25.40 42.01 16.06
C THR A 212 -25.84 43.05 15.00
N ALA A 213 -27.14 43.11 14.71
CA ALA A 213 -27.69 44.07 13.75
C ALA A 213 -27.46 45.55 14.12
N ASP A 214 -27.24 45.82 15.40
CA ASP A 214 -26.89 47.17 15.94
C ASP A 214 -25.37 47.44 15.99
N GLY A 215 -24.56 46.48 15.51
CA GLY A 215 -23.12 46.59 15.42
C GLY A 215 -22.35 46.22 16.69
N ALA A 216 -23.02 45.66 17.70
CA ALA A 216 -22.34 45.15 18.90
C ALA A 216 -21.67 43.83 18.64
N VAL A 217 -20.42 43.66 19.10
CA VAL A 217 -19.69 42.40 19.03
C VAL A 217 -20.29 41.41 20.02
N ILE A 218 -20.74 40.23 19.54
CA ILE A 218 -21.32 39.16 20.35
C ILE A 218 -20.37 37.94 20.52
N GLY A 219 -19.25 37.97 19.82
CA GLY A 219 -18.16 36.99 19.93
C GLY A 219 -16.99 37.38 19.04
N THR A 220 -15.83 36.89 19.36
CA THR A 220 -14.60 37.11 18.59
C THR A 220 -14.08 35.80 18.03
N VAL A 221 -13.37 35.88 16.89
CA VAL A 221 -12.75 34.75 16.22
C VAL A 221 -11.27 35.03 16.09
N SER A 222 -10.46 34.06 16.52
CA SER A 222 -9.03 34.03 16.25
C SER A 222 -8.69 32.85 15.38
N ALA A 223 -7.57 32.94 14.67
CA ALA A 223 -7.10 31.83 13.80
C ALA A 223 -5.59 31.65 13.93
N THR A 224 -5.13 30.43 13.78
CA THR A 224 -3.71 30.06 13.72
C THR A 224 -3.42 29.10 12.58
N VAL A 225 -2.22 29.19 12.02
CA VAL A 225 -1.65 28.21 11.09
C VAL A 225 -0.47 27.57 11.82
N GLY A 226 -0.63 26.31 12.23
CA GLY A 226 0.23 25.75 13.26
C GLY A 226 0.16 26.60 14.53
N ASP A 227 1.32 27.03 15.04
CA ASP A 227 1.42 27.93 16.22
C ASP A 227 1.43 29.42 15.86
N ALA A 228 1.43 29.78 14.58
CA ALA A 228 1.52 31.15 14.13
C ALA A 228 0.12 31.82 14.02
N PRO A 229 -0.12 32.99 14.63
CA PRO A 229 -1.40 33.69 14.53
C PRO A 229 -1.66 34.17 13.11
N LEU A 230 -2.87 33.96 12.61
CA LEU A 230 -3.40 34.55 11.39
C LEU A 230 -4.28 35.76 11.78
N SER A 231 -3.85 36.95 11.42
CA SER A 231 -4.59 38.17 11.76
C SER A 231 -5.84 38.34 10.88
N ALA A 232 -6.94 38.80 11.46
CA ALA A 232 -8.14 39.20 10.71
C ALA A 232 -7.83 40.36 9.73
N PRO A 233 -8.44 40.39 8.53
CA PRO A 233 -9.51 39.52 8.05
C PRO A 233 -9.04 38.21 7.45
N GLY A 234 -7.80 37.75 7.68
CA GLY A 234 -7.22 36.55 7.14
C GLY A 234 -6.12 36.85 6.12
N GLY A 235 -5.83 35.86 5.23
CA GLY A 235 -4.75 35.95 4.25
C GLY A 235 -4.52 34.65 3.51
N THR A 236 -3.44 34.61 2.73
CA THR A 236 -3.01 33.40 2.06
C THR A 236 -2.31 32.46 3.07
N VAL A 237 -2.77 31.22 3.15
CA VAL A 237 -2.24 30.18 4.02
C VAL A 237 -1.80 28.96 3.20
N THR A 238 -0.83 28.22 3.70
CA THR A 238 -0.27 27.04 3.04
C THR A 238 -0.47 25.75 3.83
N ASP A 239 -1.16 25.83 4.97
CA ASP A 239 -1.45 24.71 5.84
C ASP A 239 -2.84 24.88 6.47
N ASP A 240 -3.30 23.85 7.18
CA ASP A 240 -4.58 23.86 7.88
C ASP A 240 -4.67 25.02 8.86
N VAL A 241 -5.88 25.60 8.98
CA VAL A 241 -6.13 26.74 9.85
C VAL A 241 -7.01 26.31 11.00
N THR A 242 -6.55 26.55 12.23
CA THR A 242 -7.36 26.32 13.42
C THR A 242 -7.99 27.64 13.87
N PHE A 243 -9.31 27.67 13.91
CA PHE A 243 -10.12 28.77 14.41
C PHE A 243 -10.51 28.52 15.86
N ALA A 244 -10.53 29.57 16.65
CA ALA A 244 -11.08 29.56 18.00
C ALA A 244 -12.08 30.71 18.16
N ALA A 245 -13.26 30.38 18.64
CA ALA A 245 -14.32 31.34 18.91
C ALA A 245 -14.40 31.66 20.41
N VAL A 246 -14.53 32.91 20.76
CA VAL A 246 -14.75 33.35 22.14
C VAL A 246 -16.08 34.09 22.21
N PRO A 247 -17.16 33.43 22.68
CA PRO A 247 -18.45 34.08 22.87
C PRO A 247 -18.38 35.17 23.92
N LYS A 248 -19.11 36.26 23.72
CA LYS A 248 -19.31 37.24 24.74
C LYS A 248 -20.30 36.74 25.82
N ASN A 249 -20.20 37.25 27.03
CA ASN A 249 -21.08 36.88 28.12
C ASN A 249 -22.58 36.93 27.71
N GLY A 250 -23.31 35.84 27.99
CA GLY A 250 -24.70 35.64 27.58
C GLY A 250 -24.90 34.99 26.20
N TYR A 251 -23.83 34.74 25.48
CA TYR A 251 -23.83 34.06 24.18
C TYR A 251 -23.02 32.77 24.22
N GLY A 252 -23.26 31.88 23.27
CA GLY A 252 -22.46 30.66 23.01
C GLY A 252 -22.27 30.46 21.52
N LEU A 253 -21.25 29.72 21.13
CA LEU A 253 -21.06 29.34 19.75
C LEU A 253 -22.13 28.31 19.37
N LYS A 254 -22.88 28.61 18.30
CA LYS A 254 -23.88 27.71 17.74
C LYS A 254 -23.31 26.82 16.67
N SER A 255 -22.60 27.39 15.72
CA SER A 255 -22.05 26.68 14.57
C SER A 255 -20.92 27.48 13.92
N TRP A 256 -20.13 26.74 13.13
CA TRP A 256 -19.21 27.28 12.13
C TRP A 256 -19.85 27.21 10.76
N LYS A 257 -19.79 28.26 9.98
CA LYS A 257 -20.23 28.31 8.59
C LYS A 257 -19.03 28.51 7.70
N ILE A 258 -18.78 27.58 6.78
CA ILE A 258 -17.64 27.57 5.88
C ILE A 258 -18.16 27.67 4.46
N THR A 259 -17.72 28.69 3.72
CA THR A 259 -18.05 28.87 2.30
C THR A 259 -16.76 28.73 1.48
N ASP A 260 -16.75 27.89 0.45
CA ASP A 260 -15.61 27.69 -0.44
C ASP A 260 -15.63 28.62 -1.68
N ALA A 261 -14.62 28.49 -2.57
CA ALA A 261 -14.50 29.28 -3.80
C ALA A 261 -15.67 29.09 -4.78
N ASP A 262 -16.36 27.97 -4.74
CA ASP A 262 -17.51 27.65 -5.59
C ASP A 262 -18.85 28.07 -4.95
N ASN A 263 -18.80 28.79 -3.84
CA ASN A 263 -19.93 29.20 -3.01
C ASN A 263 -20.72 28.04 -2.37
N ASN A 264 -20.08 26.85 -2.24
CA ASN A 264 -20.65 25.79 -1.43
C ASN A 264 -20.50 26.16 0.04
N THR A 265 -21.59 26.11 0.77
CA THR A 265 -21.59 26.43 2.19
C THR A 265 -21.90 25.19 3.02
N VAL A 266 -21.07 24.93 4.00
CA VAL A 266 -21.24 23.86 4.99
C VAL A 266 -21.39 24.50 6.37
N THR A 267 -22.38 24.05 7.13
CA THR A 267 -22.59 24.43 8.53
C THR A 267 -22.20 23.26 9.43
N ILE A 268 -21.34 23.51 10.39
CA ILE A 268 -20.85 22.52 11.35
C ILE A 268 -21.29 22.96 12.74
N ASP A 269 -22.13 22.16 13.39
CA ASP A 269 -22.54 22.39 14.78
C ASP A 269 -21.32 22.42 15.69
N ALA A 270 -21.28 23.40 16.59
CA ALA A 270 -20.18 23.55 17.54
C ALA A 270 -20.06 22.35 18.50
N ALA A 271 -21.18 21.68 18.82
CA ALA A 271 -21.25 20.47 19.66
C ALA A 271 -20.36 20.53 20.92
N GLY A 272 -20.29 21.73 21.54
CA GLY A 272 -19.46 21.96 22.73
C GLY A 272 -17.98 22.27 22.48
N SER A 273 -17.57 22.38 21.23
CA SER A 273 -16.19 22.81 20.89
C SER A 273 -16.16 24.22 20.35
N ASP A 274 -15.44 25.10 21.00
CA ASP A 274 -15.20 26.48 20.54
C ASP A 274 -14.11 26.54 19.45
N THR A 275 -13.59 25.41 18.99
CA THR A 275 -12.54 25.35 17.97
C THR A 275 -12.96 24.54 16.75
N TYR A 276 -12.45 24.94 15.58
CA TYR A 276 -12.63 24.24 14.31
C TYR A 276 -11.32 24.26 13.51
N THR A 277 -10.92 23.12 12.95
CA THR A 277 -9.77 23.04 12.05
C THR A 277 -10.23 22.87 10.61
N LEU A 278 -9.97 23.91 9.80
CA LEU A 278 -10.19 23.92 8.36
C LEU A 278 -9.05 23.22 7.65
N ARG A 279 -9.37 22.17 6.91
CA ARG A 279 -8.43 21.47 6.02
C ARG A 279 -8.55 22.03 4.60
N LEU A 280 -7.41 22.37 3.97
CA LEU A 280 -7.42 23.04 2.67
C LEU A 280 -7.75 22.05 1.52
N ALA A 281 -8.96 22.13 1.00
CA ALA A 281 -9.43 21.40 -0.19
C ALA A 281 -9.86 22.36 -1.33
N SER A 282 -10.01 23.64 -1.07
CA SER A 282 -10.34 24.70 -2.02
C SER A 282 -9.32 25.83 -1.95
N LYS A 283 -9.27 26.66 -2.97
CA LYS A 283 -8.33 27.81 -3.06
C LYS A 283 -8.79 29.03 -2.29
N GLU A 284 -10.04 29.09 -1.87
CA GLU A 284 -10.63 30.21 -1.15
C GLU A 284 -11.65 29.72 -0.13
N TYR A 285 -11.66 30.36 1.04
CA TYR A 285 -12.63 30.11 2.10
C TYR A 285 -13.03 31.39 2.81
N THR A 286 -14.32 31.46 3.14
CA THR A 286 -14.85 32.39 4.14
C THR A 286 -15.35 31.57 5.32
N VAL A 287 -14.85 31.87 6.53
CA VAL A 287 -15.21 31.18 7.77
C VAL A 287 -15.92 32.18 8.69
N GLU A 288 -17.13 31.83 9.10
CA GLU A 288 -17.96 32.61 9.98
C GLU A 288 -18.33 31.79 11.23
N ALA A 289 -18.17 32.36 12.40
CA ALA A 289 -18.70 31.79 13.64
C ALA A 289 -20.11 32.36 13.89
N GLU A 290 -21.09 31.45 14.00
CA GLU A 290 -22.47 31.84 14.36
C GLU A 290 -22.64 31.71 15.87
N PHE A 291 -22.85 32.86 16.54
CA PHE A 291 -23.17 32.87 17.96
C PHE A 291 -24.68 33.06 18.17
N ALA A 292 -25.20 32.45 19.23
CA ALA A 292 -26.57 32.61 19.65
C ALA A 292 -26.63 32.90 21.15
N SER A 293 -27.73 33.48 21.61
CA SER A 293 -27.93 33.71 23.05
C SER A 293 -28.00 32.37 23.82
N LEU A 294 -27.51 32.36 25.03
CA LEU A 294 -27.60 31.15 25.88
C LEU A 294 -29.05 30.78 26.19
N SER A 295 -30.00 31.69 26.09
CA SER A 295 -31.44 31.39 26.18
C SER A 295 -31.95 30.57 24.99
N GLU A 296 -31.29 30.63 23.83
CA GLU A 296 -31.64 29.88 22.64
C GLU A 296 -30.97 28.50 22.61
N ILE A 297 -29.67 28.43 22.95
CA ILE A 297 -28.83 27.21 22.75
C ILE A 297 -28.37 26.56 24.08
N GLY A 298 -28.50 27.23 25.21
CA GLY A 298 -28.04 26.74 26.51
C GLY A 298 -29.12 25.97 27.28
N LYS A 299 -28.72 25.34 28.37
CA LYS A 299 -29.63 24.74 29.36
C LYS A 299 -29.89 25.73 30.49
N GLN A 300 -31.15 25.89 30.89
CA GLN A 300 -31.50 26.65 32.08
C GLN A 300 -31.14 25.85 33.34
N VAL A 301 -30.30 26.43 34.18
CA VAL A 301 -29.96 25.90 35.51
C VAL A 301 -30.66 26.77 36.53
N LYS A 302 -31.49 26.17 37.40
CA LYS A 302 -32.16 26.86 38.50
C LYS A 302 -31.31 26.73 39.74
N VAL A 303 -31.00 27.85 40.36
CA VAL A 303 -30.22 27.92 41.58
C VAL A 303 -31.17 28.09 42.78
N ASN A 304 -31.14 27.13 43.70
CA ASN A 304 -31.89 27.25 44.95
C ASN A 304 -31.12 28.12 45.95
N ILE A 305 -31.61 29.33 46.15
CA ILE A 305 -31.02 30.24 47.16
C ILE A 305 -31.70 29.94 48.50
N PRO A 306 -30.96 29.59 49.59
CA PRO A 306 -31.54 29.42 50.91
C PRO A 306 -32.18 30.71 51.41
N ALA A 307 -33.31 30.59 52.11
CA ALA A 307 -34.06 31.76 52.62
C ALA A 307 -33.33 32.52 53.70
N GLU A 308 -32.30 31.97 54.34
CA GLU A 308 -31.51 32.63 55.40
C GLU A 308 -29.98 32.53 55.11
N GLY A 309 -29.36 33.72 55.04
CA GLY A 309 -27.97 33.92 55.43
C GLY A 309 -26.89 33.46 54.44
N GLY A 310 -26.83 33.97 53.23
CA GLY A 310 -25.65 33.83 52.36
C GLY A 310 -25.83 34.50 50.98
N THR A 311 -24.76 35.03 50.43
CA THR A 311 -24.70 35.45 49.02
C THR A 311 -24.14 34.29 48.19
N ILE A 312 -24.80 33.93 47.12
CA ILE A 312 -24.29 32.98 46.14
C ILE A 312 -23.76 33.83 44.98
N GLU A 313 -22.48 33.69 44.71
CA GLU A 313 -21.85 34.25 43.54
C GLU A 313 -21.57 33.08 42.59
N ILE A 314 -22.06 33.21 41.34
CA ILE A 314 -21.80 32.24 40.29
C ILE A 314 -20.85 32.88 39.33
N THR A 315 -19.75 32.24 39.03
CA THR A 315 -18.76 32.69 38.06
C THR A 315 -18.64 31.70 36.91
N ASP A 316 -18.34 32.24 35.73
CA ASP A 316 -17.96 31.37 34.59
C ASP A 316 -16.51 30.82 34.75
N ALA A 317 -16.04 30.06 33.73
CA ALA A 317 -14.71 29.51 33.73
C ALA A 317 -13.57 30.55 33.73
N ASN A 318 -13.87 31.78 33.35
CA ASN A 318 -12.94 32.91 33.33
C ASN A 318 -12.96 33.71 34.62
N GLY A 319 -13.88 33.39 35.54
CA GLY A 319 -14.06 34.08 36.79
C GLY A 319 -15.00 35.29 36.70
N ASP A 320 -15.71 35.51 35.59
CA ASP A 320 -16.69 36.56 35.44
C ASP A 320 -18.00 36.22 36.16
N ILE A 321 -18.57 37.20 36.86
CA ILE A 321 -19.82 37.00 37.63
C ILE A 321 -20.98 36.82 36.66
N ILE A 322 -21.72 35.71 36.81
CA ILE A 322 -22.95 35.44 36.09
C ILE A 322 -24.15 35.90 36.94
N GLU A 323 -24.90 36.89 36.48
CA GLU A 323 -26.12 37.36 37.17
C GLU A 323 -27.28 36.37 36.95
N LEU A 324 -27.97 36.04 38.05
CA LEU A 324 -29.20 35.26 38.00
C LEU A 324 -30.37 36.14 37.52
N ASN A 325 -31.27 35.54 36.72
CA ASN A 325 -32.51 36.22 36.35
C ASN A 325 -33.53 36.25 37.54
N ASP A 326 -34.66 36.92 37.36
CA ASP A 326 -35.71 37.10 38.39
C ASP A 326 -36.26 35.78 38.96
N ASN A 327 -36.02 34.65 38.28
CA ASN A 327 -36.43 33.29 38.70
C ASN A 327 -35.29 32.50 39.34
N ASN A 328 -34.20 33.16 39.73
CA ASN A 328 -32.99 32.51 40.27
C ASN A 328 -32.41 31.44 39.34
N SER A 329 -32.41 31.68 38.05
CA SER A 329 -31.89 30.77 37.06
C SER A 329 -30.89 31.48 36.14
N VAL A 330 -30.03 30.70 35.53
CA VAL A 330 -29.04 31.09 34.54
C VAL A 330 -29.06 30.12 33.40
N TYR A 331 -28.75 30.60 32.21
CA TYR A 331 -28.51 29.74 31.05
C TYR A 331 -27.02 29.43 30.95
N VAL A 332 -26.69 28.16 30.85
CA VAL A 332 -25.31 27.66 30.69
C VAL A 332 -25.17 26.91 29.37
N PRO A 333 -23.98 26.87 28.75
CA PRO A 333 -23.72 26.02 27.60
C PRO A 333 -24.07 24.56 27.87
N VAL A 334 -24.43 23.82 26.80
CA VAL A 334 -24.93 22.41 26.93
C VAL A 334 -23.85 21.46 27.48
N ASP A 335 -22.58 21.80 27.35
CA ASP A 335 -21.43 20.97 27.69
C ASP A 335 -20.63 21.48 28.92
N CYS A 336 -21.26 22.22 29.78
CA CYS A 336 -20.70 22.56 31.10
C CYS A 336 -20.99 21.50 32.14
#